data_39238152c85d0afeedb789e91c8904d5
#
_entry.id   39238152c85d0afeedb789e91c8904d5
#
_cell.length_a   1.000
_cell.length_b   1.000
_cell.length_c   1.000
_cell.angle_alpha   90.00
_cell.angle_beta   90.00
_cell.angle_gamma   90.00
#
_symmetry.space_group_name_H-M   'P 1'
#
loop_
_entity.id
_entity.type
_entity.pdbx_description
1 polymer ?
#
loop_
_entity_poly.entity_id
_entity_poly.type
_entity_poly.pdbx_seq_one_letter_code
_entity_poly.pdbx_strand_id
1 'polypeptide(L)'
;DLSYNEAYTVMNEIMSGKTTSTQNAAFLAALSTKSARAETTDEIAGCATAMREHAIKVETGMELFEIVGTGGDNAQSFNISTTSAIVIAAGGIKVAKHGNRAASSKCGTADCLEALGVNIDQSPKKCIELLNKVGMCFFFAQKYHTSMRYVGAIRKELGFRTVFNIL
;
A
#
# COMPACT_ATOMS: atom_id res chain seq x y z
N ASP A 1 -6.32 9.35 -22.52
CA ASP A 1 -5.26 8.80 -21.66
C ASP A 1 -4.37 9.94 -21.19
N LEU A 2 -3.89 9.87 -19.97
CA LEU A 2 -2.90 10.81 -19.44
C LEU A 2 -1.48 10.31 -19.77
N SER A 3 -0.58 11.25 -20.01
CA SER A 3 0.85 10.95 -19.99
C SER A 3 1.33 10.71 -18.57
N TYR A 4 2.51 10.12 -18.42
CA TYR A 4 3.17 9.94 -17.12
C TYR A 4 3.21 11.25 -16.30
N ASN A 5 3.61 12.37 -16.94
CA ASN A 5 3.74 13.65 -16.25
C ASN A 5 2.40 14.23 -15.79
N GLU A 6 1.35 14.08 -16.59
CA GLU A 6 0.00 14.51 -16.21
C GLU A 6 -0.54 13.68 -15.05
N ALA A 7 -0.41 12.36 -15.11
CA ALA A 7 -0.83 11.46 -14.05
C ALA A 7 -0.06 11.71 -12.74
N TYR A 8 1.27 11.90 -12.83
CA TYR A 8 2.11 12.29 -11.71
C TYR A 8 1.64 13.61 -11.09
N THR A 9 1.39 14.64 -11.91
CA THR A 9 1.00 15.97 -11.43
C THR A 9 -0.31 15.91 -10.67
N VAL A 10 -1.35 15.27 -11.25
CA VAL A 10 -2.66 15.15 -10.60
C VAL A 10 -2.54 14.37 -9.29
N MET A 11 -1.84 13.23 -9.30
CA MET A 11 -1.68 12.42 -8.09
C MET A 11 -0.88 13.18 -7.03
N ASN A 12 0.15 13.93 -7.40
CA ASN A 12 0.91 14.76 -6.48
C ASN A 12 0.07 15.87 -5.82
N GLU A 13 -0.85 16.49 -6.56
CA GLU A 13 -1.80 17.45 -6.00
C GLU A 13 -2.77 16.80 -5.01
N ILE A 14 -3.30 15.62 -5.36
CA ILE A 14 -4.16 14.82 -4.47
C ILE A 14 -3.40 14.47 -3.18
N MET A 15 -2.20 13.92 -3.29
CA MET A 15 -1.39 13.50 -2.15
C MET A 15 -0.89 14.68 -1.30
N SER A 16 -0.84 15.88 -1.87
CA SER A 16 -0.53 17.13 -1.15
C SER A 16 -1.77 17.77 -0.49
N GLY A 17 -2.97 17.25 -0.72
CA GLY A 17 -4.22 17.80 -0.21
C GLY A 17 -4.63 19.13 -0.86
N LYS A 18 -4.19 19.39 -2.09
CA LYS A 18 -4.50 20.60 -2.87
C LYS A 18 -5.81 20.51 -3.62
N THR A 19 -6.43 19.34 -3.64
CA THR A 19 -7.66 19.04 -4.37
C THR A 19 -8.83 18.81 -3.42
N THR A 20 -10.04 19.01 -3.91
CA THR A 20 -11.27 18.73 -3.16
C THR A 20 -11.64 17.24 -3.24
N SER A 21 -12.44 16.76 -2.28
CA SER A 21 -12.96 15.39 -2.31
C SER A 21 -13.74 15.07 -3.58
N THR A 22 -14.50 16.04 -4.11
CA THR A 22 -15.24 15.88 -5.37
C THR A 22 -14.31 15.72 -6.57
N GLN A 23 -13.22 16.50 -6.64
CA GLN A 23 -12.21 16.37 -7.70
C GLN A 23 -11.52 15.00 -7.61
N ASN A 24 -11.17 14.56 -6.41
CA ASN A 24 -10.54 13.26 -6.19
C ASN A 24 -11.46 12.11 -6.62
N ALA A 25 -12.74 12.15 -6.23
CA ALA A 25 -13.72 11.15 -6.62
C ALA A 25 -13.91 11.11 -8.15
N ALA A 26 -14.06 12.28 -8.78
CA ALA A 26 -14.21 12.38 -10.23
C ALA A 26 -12.99 11.84 -10.98
N PHE A 27 -11.78 12.19 -10.55
CA PHE A 27 -10.54 11.69 -11.14
C PHE A 27 -10.43 10.16 -11.03
N LEU A 28 -10.64 9.61 -9.83
CA LEU A 28 -10.56 8.17 -9.61
C LEU A 28 -11.60 7.40 -10.41
N ALA A 29 -12.83 7.90 -10.46
CA ALA A 29 -13.90 7.28 -11.25
C ALA A 29 -13.60 7.33 -12.76
N ALA A 30 -13.21 8.49 -13.28
CA ALA A 30 -12.88 8.65 -14.69
C ALA A 30 -11.71 7.76 -15.12
N LEU A 31 -10.66 7.68 -14.30
CA LEU A 31 -9.48 6.86 -14.56
C LEU A 31 -9.84 5.36 -14.61
N SER A 32 -10.67 4.91 -13.67
CA SER A 32 -11.06 3.51 -13.55
C SER A 32 -12.09 3.05 -14.59
N THR A 33 -12.82 3.98 -15.23
CA THR A 33 -13.95 3.66 -16.12
C THR A 33 -13.75 4.07 -17.57
N LYS A 34 -12.64 4.73 -17.90
CA LYS A 34 -12.42 5.34 -19.23
C LYS A 34 -12.32 4.33 -20.40
N SER A 35 -11.94 3.10 -20.14
CA SER A 35 -11.82 2.07 -21.16
C SER A 35 -11.91 0.65 -20.57
N ALA A 36 -11.95 -0.36 -21.46
CA ALA A 36 -11.96 -1.77 -21.06
C ALA A 36 -10.66 -2.22 -20.31
N ARG A 37 -9.57 -1.47 -20.49
CA ARG A 37 -8.28 -1.72 -19.82
C ARG A 37 -8.06 -0.79 -18.62
N ALA A 38 -8.98 0.15 -18.38
CA ALA A 38 -8.88 1.18 -17.35
C ALA A 38 -7.56 1.98 -17.47
N GLU A 39 -6.68 1.91 -16.49
CA GLU A 39 -5.45 2.68 -16.42
C GLU A 39 -4.38 2.18 -17.41
N THR A 40 -3.64 3.12 -18.03
CA THR A 40 -2.47 2.80 -18.85
C THR A 40 -1.20 2.65 -18.00
N THR A 41 -0.14 2.10 -18.58
CA THR A 41 1.16 1.96 -17.89
C THR A 41 1.71 3.30 -17.42
N ASP A 42 1.60 4.35 -18.26
CA ASP A 42 2.09 5.69 -17.94
C ASP A 42 1.30 6.31 -16.78
N GLU A 43 0.00 6.14 -16.77
CA GLU A 43 -0.87 6.60 -15.68
C GLU A 43 -0.57 5.90 -14.37
N ILE A 44 -0.37 4.57 -14.40
CA ILE A 44 0.01 3.80 -13.21
C ILE A 44 1.38 4.25 -12.71
N ALA A 45 2.37 4.37 -13.60
CA ALA A 45 3.73 4.75 -13.25
C ALA A 45 3.81 6.17 -12.68
N GLY A 46 3.12 7.14 -13.28
CA GLY A 46 3.03 8.51 -12.78
C GLY A 46 2.40 8.60 -11.40
N CYS A 47 1.24 7.93 -11.22
CA CYS A 47 0.57 7.84 -9.93
C CYS A 47 1.44 7.17 -8.86
N ALA A 48 2.10 6.06 -9.19
CA ALA A 48 2.98 5.34 -8.28
C ALA A 48 4.16 6.19 -7.81
N THR A 49 4.78 6.93 -8.73
CA THR A 49 5.90 7.81 -8.41
C THR A 49 5.49 8.91 -7.43
N ALA A 50 4.40 9.60 -7.71
CA ALA A 50 3.87 10.64 -6.81
C ALA A 50 3.54 10.05 -5.43
N MET A 51 2.88 8.91 -5.37
CA MET A 51 2.53 8.25 -4.10
C MET A 51 3.76 7.86 -3.29
N ARG A 52 4.81 7.33 -3.93
CA ARG A 52 6.07 6.96 -3.28
C ARG A 52 6.83 8.17 -2.73
N GLU A 53 6.78 9.32 -3.41
CA GLU A 53 7.42 10.55 -2.93
C GLU A 53 6.75 11.10 -1.67
N HIS A 54 5.45 10.89 -1.52
CA HIS A 54 4.70 11.28 -0.33
C HIS A 54 4.73 10.24 0.81
N ALA A 55 5.32 9.08 0.59
CA ALA A 55 5.47 8.07 1.63
C ALA A 55 6.61 8.40 2.60
N ILE A 56 6.47 7.98 3.85
CA ILE A 56 7.56 8.05 4.83
C ILE A 56 8.64 7.07 4.40
N LYS A 57 9.81 7.59 4.04
CA LYS A 57 10.97 6.80 3.65
C LYS A 57 11.67 6.22 4.87
N VAL A 58 12.14 4.98 4.75
CA VAL A 58 12.92 4.29 5.76
C VAL A 58 14.20 3.76 5.13
N GLU A 59 15.28 4.46 5.36
CA GLU A 59 16.60 4.03 4.88
C GLU A 59 17.20 3.04 5.87
N THR A 60 17.20 1.78 5.50
CA THR A 60 17.69 0.69 6.38
C THR A 60 19.16 0.37 6.19
N GLY A 61 19.72 0.63 5.02
CA GLY A 61 21.07 0.22 4.63
C GLY A 61 21.25 -1.32 4.56
N MET A 62 20.15 -2.07 4.53
CA MET A 62 20.14 -3.54 4.52
C MET A 62 19.49 -4.06 3.23
N GLU A 63 19.96 -5.20 2.75
CA GLU A 63 19.23 -5.98 1.78
C GLU A 63 18.04 -6.63 2.47
N LEU A 64 16.85 -6.41 1.92
CA LEU A 64 15.59 -6.82 2.52
C LEU A 64 14.74 -7.57 1.50
N PHE A 65 14.10 -8.62 1.97
CA PHE A 65 13.08 -9.34 1.23
C PHE A 65 11.70 -8.79 1.56
N GLU A 66 10.86 -8.65 0.57
CA GLU A 66 9.43 -8.36 0.75
C GLU A 66 8.58 -9.40 0.03
N ILE A 67 7.43 -9.71 0.61
CA ILE A 67 6.40 -10.53 0.01
C ILE A 67 5.02 -9.89 0.29
N VAL A 68 4.33 -9.49 -0.76
CA VAL A 68 3.03 -8.83 -0.67
C VAL A 68 2.11 -9.35 -1.77
N GLY A 69 0.85 -9.55 -1.43
CA GLY A 69 -0.21 -9.82 -2.41
C GLY A 69 -0.98 -8.54 -2.71
N THR A 70 -1.53 -8.43 -3.91
CA THR A 70 -2.37 -7.30 -4.32
C THR A 70 -3.66 -7.21 -3.50
N GLY A 71 -4.15 -8.34 -2.99
CA GLY A 71 -5.45 -8.45 -2.33
C GLY A 71 -6.63 -8.29 -3.31
N GLY A 72 -7.85 -8.43 -2.81
CA GLY A 72 -9.06 -8.20 -3.60
C GLY A 72 -9.34 -9.24 -4.69
N ASP A 73 -8.67 -10.38 -4.67
CA ASP A 73 -8.79 -11.47 -5.65
C ASP A 73 -9.93 -12.47 -5.33
N ASN A 74 -10.60 -12.28 -4.19
CA ASN A 74 -11.64 -13.18 -3.68
C ASN A 74 -11.21 -14.64 -3.50
N ALA A 75 -9.91 -14.93 -3.44
CA ALA A 75 -9.38 -16.29 -3.34
C ALA A 75 -9.74 -16.99 -2.02
N GLN A 76 -10.16 -16.25 -0.98
CA GLN A 76 -10.53 -16.74 0.35
C GLN A 76 -9.48 -17.67 0.99
N SER A 77 -8.21 -17.47 0.61
CA SER A 77 -7.09 -18.22 1.16
C SER A 77 -6.74 -17.74 2.59
N PHE A 78 -5.98 -18.55 3.32
CA PHE A 78 -5.34 -18.07 4.54
C PHE A 78 -4.28 -17.00 4.20
N ASN A 79 -3.70 -16.34 5.21
CA ASN A 79 -2.71 -15.27 5.04
C ASN A 79 -1.36 -15.83 4.53
N ILE A 80 -1.31 -16.28 3.27
CA ILE A 80 -0.16 -16.94 2.63
C ILE A 80 1.07 -16.05 2.73
N SER A 81 0.99 -14.79 2.29
CA SER A 81 2.13 -13.87 2.30
C SER A 81 2.67 -13.62 3.72
N THR A 82 1.78 -13.54 4.73
CA THR A 82 2.19 -13.35 6.13
C THR A 82 2.91 -14.58 6.65
N THR A 83 2.36 -15.77 6.41
CA THR A 83 2.96 -17.03 6.81
C THR A 83 4.32 -17.23 6.13
N SER A 84 4.40 -16.99 4.83
CA SER A 84 5.66 -17.09 4.07
C SER A 84 6.71 -16.11 4.60
N ALA A 85 6.32 -14.87 4.93
CA ALA A 85 7.23 -13.88 5.51
C ALA A 85 7.88 -14.37 6.82
N ILE A 86 7.07 -14.98 7.70
CA ILE A 86 7.57 -15.53 8.97
C ILE A 86 8.54 -16.70 8.72
N VAL A 87 8.19 -17.61 7.81
CA VAL A 87 9.06 -18.75 7.46
C VAL A 87 10.38 -18.29 6.86
N ILE A 88 10.33 -17.31 5.94
CA ILE A 88 11.53 -16.74 5.30
C ILE A 88 12.43 -16.06 6.34
N ALA A 89 11.84 -15.29 7.27
CA ALA A 89 12.57 -14.65 8.35
C ALA A 89 13.20 -15.69 9.30
N ALA A 90 12.49 -16.78 9.62
CA ALA A 90 13.01 -17.89 10.40
C ALA A 90 14.18 -18.60 9.69
N GLY A 91 14.20 -18.59 8.37
CA GLY A 91 15.32 -19.06 7.53
C GLY A 91 16.53 -18.13 7.50
N GLY A 92 16.49 -16.99 8.21
CA GLY A 92 17.62 -16.05 8.33
C GLY A 92 17.64 -14.92 7.31
N ILE A 93 16.63 -14.82 6.45
CA ILE A 93 16.50 -13.70 5.51
C ILE A 93 15.76 -12.54 6.18
N LYS A 94 16.30 -11.32 6.08
CA LYS A 94 15.64 -10.15 6.66
C LYS A 94 14.40 -9.75 5.85
N VAL A 95 13.24 -9.70 6.50
CA VAL A 95 11.95 -9.44 5.87
C VAL A 95 11.35 -8.10 6.30
N ALA A 96 11.18 -7.18 5.36
CA ALA A 96 10.41 -5.95 5.53
C ALA A 96 9.00 -6.18 4.98
N LYS A 97 8.08 -6.63 5.81
CA LYS A 97 6.71 -6.97 5.39
C LYS A 97 5.85 -5.73 5.34
N HIS A 98 5.50 -5.24 4.15
CA HIS A 98 4.48 -4.21 4.00
C HIS A 98 3.08 -4.83 3.92
N GLY A 99 2.07 -4.12 4.41
CA GLY A 99 0.70 -4.59 4.34
C GLY A 99 -0.31 -3.68 5.03
N ASN A 100 -1.58 -4.05 4.89
CA ASN A 100 -2.71 -3.30 5.41
C ASN A 100 -3.72 -4.24 6.07
N ARG A 101 -4.81 -3.65 6.58
CA ARG A 101 -6.01 -4.39 7.00
C ARG A 101 -6.73 -4.99 5.79
N ALA A 102 -7.64 -5.92 6.04
CA ALA A 102 -8.45 -6.53 5.01
C ALA A 102 -9.22 -5.49 4.19
N ALA A 103 -9.23 -5.63 2.88
CA ALA A 103 -10.08 -4.86 1.98
C ALA A 103 -11.37 -5.63 1.66
N SER A 104 -11.26 -6.89 1.27
CA SER A 104 -12.38 -7.78 0.88
C SER A 104 -12.38 -9.12 1.62
N SER A 105 -11.23 -9.54 2.17
CA SER A 105 -11.12 -10.77 2.96
C SER A 105 -11.59 -10.57 4.40
N LYS A 106 -11.77 -11.68 5.12
CA LYS A 106 -12.15 -11.64 6.54
C LYS A 106 -11.00 -11.25 7.48
N CYS A 107 -9.76 -11.36 7.00
CA CYS A 107 -8.55 -11.11 7.79
C CYS A 107 -7.40 -10.69 6.87
N GLY A 108 -6.97 -9.43 6.98
CA GLY A 108 -5.80 -8.91 6.29
C GLY A 108 -4.50 -9.21 7.03
N THR A 109 -3.37 -8.80 6.45
CA THR A 109 -2.05 -9.00 7.07
C THR A 109 -1.96 -8.36 8.46
N ALA A 110 -2.42 -7.11 8.58
CA ALA A 110 -2.41 -6.40 9.86
C ALA A 110 -3.26 -7.09 10.91
N ASP A 111 -4.47 -7.52 10.52
CA ASP A 111 -5.41 -8.20 11.41
C ASP A 111 -4.85 -9.54 11.92
N CYS A 112 -4.19 -10.28 11.03
CA CYS A 112 -3.53 -11.55 11.37
C CYS A 112 -2.38 -11.33 12.37
N LEU A 113 -1.52 -10.34 12.15
CA LEU A 113 -0.39 -10.05 13.03
C LEU A 113 -0.84 -9.55 14.40
N GLU A 114 -1.87 -8.70 14.46
CA GLU A 114 -2.49 -8.27 15.72
C GLU A 114 -3.08 -9.46 16.51
N ALA A 115 -3.77 -10.38 15.83
CA ALA A 115 -4.30 -11.58 16.45
C ALA A 115 -3.19 -12.50 17.03
N LEU A 116 -2.00 -12.44 16.44
CA LEU A 116 -0.80 -13.13 16.96
C LEU A 116 -0.08 -12.33 18.07
N GLY A 117 -0.61 -11.19 18.50
CA GLY A 117 -0.05 -10.35 19.55
C GLY A 117 1.08 -9.41 19.08
N VAL A 118 1.27 -9.25 17.77
CA VAL A 118 2.27 -8.34 17.22
C VAL A 118 1.75 -6.91 17.27
N ASN A 119 2.51 -5.99 17.87
CA ASN A 119 2.23 -4.57 17.76
C ASN A 119 2.59 -4.09 16.36
N ILE A 120 1.59 -3.75 15.55
CA ILE A 120 1.76 -3.27 14.18
C ILE A 120 2.06 -1.77 14.08
N ASP A 121 1.84 -1.02 15.15
CA ASP A 121 2.08 0.43 15.20
C ASP A 121 3.52 0.76 15.59
N GLN A 122 4.46 0.47 14.68
CA GLN A 122 5.88 0.69 14.91
C GLN A 122 6.37 1.97 14.23
N SER A 123 7.27 2.69 14.90
CA SER A 123 7.98 3.82 14.29
C SER A 123 9.04 3.33 13.30
N PRO A 124 9.47 4.15 12.31
CA PRO A 124 10.56 3.80 11.41
C PRO A 124 11.84 3.33 12.13
N LYS A 125 12.22 4.02 13.21
CA LYS A 125 13.37 3.65 14.03
C LYS A 125 13.19 2.26 14.66
N LYS A 126 11.98 1.96 15.15
CA LYS A 126 11.69 0.64 15.76
C LYS A 126 11.66 -0.46 14.72
N CYS A 127 11.18 -0.18 13.51
CA CYS A 127 11.24 -1.13 12.40
C CYS A 127 12.68 -1.53 12.05
N ILE A 128 13.60 -0.57 11.98
CA ILE A 128 15.03 -0.83 11.75
C ILE A 128 15.62 -1.68 12.89
N GLU A 129 15.28 -1.37 14.13
CA GLU A 129 15.73 -2.16 15.30
C GLU A 129 15.25 -3.61 15.21
N LEU A 130 13.97 -3.83 14.86
CA LEU A 130 13.38 -5.16 14.72
C LEU A 130 14.02 -5.95 13.58
N LEU A 131 14.26 -5.32 12.42
CA LEU A 131 14.97 -5.94 11.30
C LEU A 131 16.36 -6.43 11.70
N ASN A 132 17.07 -5.68 12.56
CA ASN A 132 18.39 -6.08 13.04
C ASN A 132 18.34 -7.18 14.11
N LYS A 133 17.38 -7.14 15.02
CA LYS A 133 17.33 -8.05 16.18
C LYS A 133 16.54 -9.34 15.91
N VAL A 134 15.46 -9.23 15.15
CA VAL A 134 14.48 -10.32 14.95
C VAL A 134 14.50 -10.81 13.50
N GLY A 135 15.06 -10.05 12.56
CA GLY A 135 15.06 -10.37 11.14
C GLY A 135 13.76 -10.06 10.42
N MET A 136 12.74 -9.54 11.10
CA MET A 136 11.46 -9.20 10.48
C MET A 136 10.85 -7.96 11.12
N CYS A 137 10.21 -7.13 10.28
CA CYS A 137 9.34 -6.03 10.73
C CYS A 137 8.13 -5.88 9.81
N PHE A 138 7.02 -5.43 10.39
CA PHE A 138 5.81 -5.07 9.66
C PHE A 138 5.73 -3.55 9.46
N PHE A 139 5.61 -3.14 8.20
CA PHE A 139 5.42 -1.76 7.79
C PHE A 139 3.93 -1.54 7.51
N PHE A 140 3.21 -1.02 8.49
CA PHE A 140 1.77 -0.80 8.37
C PHE A 140 1.46 0.33 7.40
N ALA A 141 0.82 0.02 6.26
CA ALA A 141 0.62 0.95 5.15
C ALA A 141 0.02 2.29 5.56
N GLN A 142 -0.98 2.31 6.46
CA GLN A 142 -1.63 3.54 6.90
C GLN A 142 -0.67 4.49 7.63
N LYS A 143 0.37 3.97 8.24
CA LYS A 143 1.38 4.77 8.95
C LYS A 143 2.41 5.39 8.01
N TYR A 144 2.74 4.68 6.93
CA TYR A 144 3.79 5.10 5.99
C TYR A 144 3.24 5.89 4.81
N HIS A 145 1.98 5.69 4.44
CA HIS A 145 1.28 6.42 3.38
C HIS A 145 0.25 7.39 3.98
N THR A 146 0.72 8.36 4.76
CA THR A 146 -0.15 9.31 5.48
C THR A 146 -1.03 10.16 4.56
N SER A 147 -0.60 10.38 3.31
CA SER A 147 -1.36 11.11 2.28
C SER A 147 -2.63 10.37 1.84
N MET A 148 -2.74 9.06 2.12
CA MET A 148 -3.97 8.29 1.84
C MET A 148 -5.19 8.80 2.61
N ARG A 149 -5.00 9.63 3.65
CA ARG A 149 -6.11 10.32 4.34
C ARG A 149 -6.99 11.16 3.41
N TYR A 150 -6.42 11.67 2.32
CA TYR A 150 -7.15 12.51 1.36
C TYR A 150 -8.05 11.71 0.42
N VAL A 151 -7.87 10.39 0.34
CA VAL A 151 -8.64 9.53 -0.58
C VAL A 151 -9.28 8.31 0.09
N GLY A 152 -8.93 8.01 1.33
CA GLY A 152 -9.38 6.79 2.01
C GLY A 152 -10.90 6.68 2.13
N ALA A 153 -11.59 7.74 2.57
CA ALA A 153 -13.04 7.78 2.66
C ALA A 153 -13.68 7.70 1.28
N ILE A 154 -13.16 8.45 0.31
CA ILE A 154 -13.64 8.49 -1.07
C ILE A 154 -13.59 7.09 -1.70
N ARG A 155 -12.48 6.37 -1.56
CA ARG A 155 -12.34 5.00 -2.08
C ARG A 155 -13.39 4.05 -1.50
N LYS A 156 -13.67 4.20 -0.20
CA LYS A 156 -14.71 3.39 0.46
C LYS A 156 -16.11 3.71 -0.06
N GLU A 157 -16.41 4.98 -0.28
CA GLU A 157 -17.71 5.44 -0.80
C GLU A 157 -17.90 5.05 -2.27
N LEU A 158 -16.85 5.13 -3.10
CA LEU A 158 -16.88 4.69 -4.49
C LEU A 158 -17.18 3.19 -4.62
N GLY A 159 -16.68 2.36 -3.72
CA GLY A 159 -17.02 0.93 -3.64
C GLY A 159 -16.54 0.07 -4.80
N PHE A 160 -15.73 0.60 -5.71
CA PHE A 160 -15.14 -0.12 -6.84
C PHE A 160 -13.60 0.01 -6.85
N ARG A 161 -12.96 -0.80 -7.69
CA ARG A 161 -11.52 -0.80 -7.88
C ARG A 161 -11.05 0.53 -8.50
N THR A 162 -10.01 1.11 -7.94
CA THR A 162 -9.35 2.33 -8.43
C THR A 162 -7.86 2.06 -8.65
N VAL A 163 -7.14 3.02 -9.24
CA VAL A 163 -5.68 2.93 -9.42
C VAL A 163 -4.94 2.55 -8.12
N PHE A 164 -5.42 2.94 -6.96
CA PHE A 164 -4.85 2.56 -5.66
C PHE A 164 -4.93 1.06 -5.32
N ASN A 165 -5.62 0.27 -6.11
CA ASN A 165 -5.63 -1.19 -5.95
C ASN A 165 -4.56 -1.87 -6.83
N ILE A 166 -3.87 -1.07 -7.65
CA ILE A 166 -2.77 -1.50 -8.52
C ILE A 166 -1.44 -1.02 -7.94
N LEU A 167 -1.44 0.17 -7.29
CA LEU A 167 -0.27 0.80 -6.63
C LEU A 167 0.13 0.11 -5.27
#